data_10eec2e9f534e9aa2e6cc6c49eb7ad9c
#
_entry.id   10eec2e9f534e9aa2e6cc6c49eb7ad9c
#
_cell.length_a   1.000
_cell.length_b   1.000
_cell.length_c   1.000
_cell.angle_alpha   90.00
_cell.angle_beta   90.00
_cell.angle_gamma   90.00
#
_symmetry.space_group_name_H-M   'P 1'
#
loop_
_entity.id
_entity.type
_entity.pdbx_description
1 polymer ?
#
loop_
_entity_poly.entity_id
_entity_poly.type
_entity_poly.pdbx_seq_one_letter_code
_entity_poly.pdbx_strand_id
1 'polypeptide(L)'
;VFGDLDLIGVIGEGSAAASVDGTWYGSLDAVDAASGYWVQSNVDGTVDVCGDPADDVVYTLHDANNLISYSYGESQAIGDALPDNVEDEVFAIVGEGIASINMNGFWVGSLNSFDAGSGYWFARSADAADITFQYNVPTAGDARLLSNELPVVPEEYVYNQSTEQGFYFVE
;
A
#
# COMPACT_ATOMS: atom_id res chain seq x y z
N VAL A 1 0.27 4.57 -20.12
CA VAL A 1 0.77 4.62 -18.74
C VAL A 1 1.69 3.44 -18.44
N PHE A 2 1.37 2.23 -18.86
CA PHE A 2 2.06 0.99 -18.44
C PHE A 2 3.18 0.50 -19.38
N GLY A 3 3.60 1.28 -20.38
CA GLY A 3 4.76 1.01 -21.24
C GLY A 3 4.76 -0.36 -21.90
N ASP A 4 5.93 -1.01 -21.90
CA ASP A 4 6.16 -2.30 -22.57
C ASP A 4 5.89 -3.52 -21.64
N LEU A 5 5.21 -3.32 -20.51
CA LEU A 5 4.82 -4.43 -19.63
C LEU A 5 3.75 -5.28 -20.29
N ASP A 6 3.93 -6.59 -20.24
CA ASP A 6 2.93 -7.57 -20.69
C ASP A 6 1.84 -7.73 -19.62
N LEU A 7 1.00 -6.68 -19.51
CA LEU A 7 -0.10 -6.65 -18.54
C LEU A 7 -1.25 -7.51 -19.02
N ILE A 8 -1.75 -8.34 -18.09
CA ILE A 8 -2.91 -9.20 -18.31
C ILE A 8 -4.15 -8.73 -17.57
N GLY A 9 -4.01 -7.90 -16.54
CA GLY A 9 -5.15 -7.39 -15.79
C GLY A 9 -4.85 -6.22 -14.89
N VAL A 10 -5.87 -5.42 -14.63
CA VAL A 10 -5.88 -4.34 -13.63
C VAL A 10 -7.18 -4.47 -12.84
N ILE A 11 -7.07 -4.51 -11.52
CA ILE A 11 -8.20 -4.71 -10.61
C ILE A 11 -8.21 -3.53 -9.63
N GLY A 12 -9.28 -2.76 -9.65
CA GLY A 12 -9.58 -1.73 -8.68
C GLY A 12 -10.70 -2.19 -7.73
N GLU A 13 -11.13 -1.30 -6.87
CA GLU A 13 -12.28 -1.55 -6.02
C GLU A 13 -13.56 -1.58 -6.85
N GLY A 14 -14.25 -2.71 -6.83
CA GLY A 14 -15.50 -2.90 -7.56
C GLY A 14 -15.41 -2.88 -9.10
N SER A 15 -14.21 -2.74 -9.67
CA SER A 15 -14.00 -2.70 -11.11
C SER A 15 -12.72 -3.44 -11.52
N ALA A 16 -12.71 -3.97 -12.74
CA ALA A 16 -11.54 -4.65 -13.28
C ALA A 16 -11.51 -4.55 -14.81
N ALA A 17 -10.30 -4.66 -15.36
CA ALA A 17 -10.07 -4.84 -16.78
C ALA A 17 -9.03 -5.93 -17.04
N ALA A 18 -9.22 -6.73 -18.08
CA ALA A 18 -8.30 -7.75 -18.54
C ALA A 18 -7.88 -7.50 -19.98
N SER A 19 -6.60 -7.75 -20.28
CA SER A 19 -6.06 -7.65 -21.63
C SER A 19 -6.11 -9.01 -22.32
N VAL A 20 -6.74 -9.07 -23.48
CA VAL A 20 -6.79 -10.23 -24.35
C VAL A 20 -6.32 -9.81 -25.73
N ASP A 21 -5.21 -10.38 -26.18
CA ASP A 21 -4.58 -10.05 -27.48
C ASP A 21 -4.36 -8.52 -27.66
N GLY A 22 -3.95 -7.84 -26.57
CA GLY A 22 -3.69 -6.40 -26.56
C GLY A 22 -4.93 -5.51 -26.54
N THR A 23 -6.14 -6.08 -26.40
CA THR A 23 -7.39 -5.35 -26.25
C THR A 23 -7.89 -5.48 -24.82
N TRP A 24 -8.23 -4.34 -24.21
CA TRP A 24 -8.77 -4.30 -22.85
C TRP A 24 -10.29 -4.50 -22.82
N TYR A 25 -10.74 -5.37 -21.92
CA TYR A 25 -12.14 -5.70 -21.67
C TYR A 25 -12.42 -5.63 -20.17
N GLY A 26 -13.51 -5.03 -19.76
CA GLY A 26 -13.93 -4.96 -18.37
C GLY A 26 -14.78 -3.78 -18.03
N SER A 27 -14.94 -3.53 -16.74
CA SER A 27 -15.67 -2.39 -16.19
C SER A 27 -14.76 -1.22 -15.78
N LEU A 28 -13.44 -1.44 -15.75
CA LEU A 28 -12.48 -0.39 -15.45
C LEU A 28 -12.07 0.31 -16.75
N ASP A 29 -12.61 1.52 -16.94
CA ASP A 29 -12.38 2.33 -18.16
C ASP A 29 -11.23 3.34 -17.98
N ALA A 30 -10.96 3.78 -16.75
CA ALA A 30 -9.93 4.76 -16.43
C ALA A 30 -9.36 4.52 -15.03
N VAL A 31 -8.13 4.98 -14.82
CA VAL A 31 -7.48 5.02 -13.50
C VAL A 31 -7.46 6.46 -12.99
N ASP A 32 -7.59 6.64 -11.69
CA ASP A 32 -7.53 7.94 -11.02
C ASP A 32 -6.45 7.95 -9.92
N ALA A 33 -6.10 9.15 -9.45
CA ALA A 33 -5.00 9.31 -8.51
C ALA A 33 -5.33 8.87 -7.08
N ALA A 34 -6.60 8.85 -6.68
CA ALA A 34 -7.00 8.48 -5.33
C ALA A 34 -7.18 6.98 -5.14
N SER A 35 -7.46 6.26 -6.22
CA SER A 35 -7.74 4.83 -6.19
C SER A 35 -6.46 3.98 -6.23
N GLY A 36 -6.45 2.89 -5.48
CA GLY A 36 -5.44 1.84 -5.59
C GLY A 36 -5.82 0.79 -6.65
N TYR A 37 -4.81 0.13 -7.20
CA TYR A 37 -5.02 -0.90 -8.23
C TYR A 37 -4.06 -2.06 -8.03
N TRP A 38 -4.55 -3.28 -8.20
CA TRP A 38 -3.75 -4.47 -8.39
C TRP A 38 -3.46 -4.67 -9.87
N VAL A 39 -2.19 -4.70 -10.23
CA VAL A 39 -1.76 -4.86 -11.61
C VAL A 39 -1.16 -6.26 -11.78
N GLN A 40 -1.65 -6.99 -12.75
CA GLN A 40 -1.16 -8.34 -13.08
C GLN A 40 -0.32 -8.28 -14.36
N SER A 41 0.89 -8.83 -14.29
CA SER A 41 1.80 -8.95 -15.42
C SER A 41 2.27 -10.41 -15.58
N ASN A 42 2.53 -10.83 -16.83
CA ASN A 42 3.14 -12.13 -17.12
C ASN A 42 4.65 -12.15 -16.87
N VAL A 43 5.27 -10.99 -16.76
CA VAL A 43 6.72 -10.83 -16.63
C VAL A 43 7.04 -9.85 -15.52
N ASP A 44 8.16 -10.04 -14.85
CA ASP A 44 8.70 -9.04 -13.94
C ASP A 44 9.11 -7.80 -14.71
N GLY A 45 8.83 -6.64 -14.17
CA GLY A 45 9.17 -5.37 -14.81
C GLY A 45 8.93 -4.18 -13.89
N THR A 46 9.41 -3.04 -14.34
CA THR A 46 9.21 -1.73 -13.66
C THR A 46 8.39 -0.82 -14.56
N VAL A 47 7.53 -0.03 -13.92
CA VAL A 47 6.82 1.08 -14.57
C VAL A 47 7.44 2.38 -14.13
N ASP A 48 7.97 3.13 -15.06
CA ASP A 48 8.40 4.50 -14.80
C ASP A 48 7.23 5.45 -15.12
N VAL A 49 6.68 6.06 -14.09
CA VAL A 49 5.62 7.06 -14.22
C VAL A 49 6.23 8.44 -14.05
N CYS A 50 6.11 9.25 -15.10
CA CYS A 50 6.55 10.64 -15.09
C CYS A 50 5.33 11.56 -15.06
N GLY A 51 5.35 12.56 -14.17
CA GLY A 51 4.29 13.55 -14.00
C GLY A 51 4.62 14.52 -12.88
N ASP A 52 3.77 15.51 -12.71
CA ASP A 52 3.85 16.37 -11.53
C ASP A 52 3.33 15.59 -10.30
N PRO A 53 3.94 15.75 -9.11
CA PRO A 53 3.43 15.16 -7.88
C PRO A 53 1.97 15.57 -7.63
N ALA A 54 1.15 14.63 -7.23
CA ALA A 54 -0.25 14.89 -6.87
C ALA A 54 -0.35 15.12 -5.36
N ASP A 55 0.12 16.27 -4.89
CA ASP A 55 0.24 16.60 -3.46
C ASP A 55 -1.11 16.96 -2.81
N ASP A 56 -2.16 17.16 -3.60
CA ASP A 56 -3.47 17.63 -3.16
C ASP A 56 -4.59 16.59 -3.36
N VAL A 57 -4.25 15.30 -3.46
CA VAL A 57 -5.24 14.24 -3.63
C VAL A 57 -6.12 14.14 -2.39
N VAL A 58 -7.43 14.25 -2.61
CA VAL A 58 -8.44 14.04 -1.57
C VAL A 58 -9.00 12.63 -1.70
N TYR A 59 -8.92 11.89 -0.62
CA TYR A 59 -9.44 10.53 -0.51
C TYR A 59 -10.79 10.54 0.19
N THR A 60 -11.67 9.65 -0.23
CA THR A 60 -12.93 9.36 0.47
C THR A 60 -12.92 7.89 0.87
N LEU A 61 -13.05 7.63 2.16
CA LEU A 61 -13.23 6.27 2.67
C LEU A 61 -14.70 6.07 3.02
N HIS A 62 -15.33 5.09 2.38
CA HIS A 62 -16.66 4.61 2.74
C HIS A 62 -16.57 3.53 3.84
N ASP A 63 -17.66 2.93 4.22
CA ASP A 63 -17.68 1.81 5.16
C ASP A 63 -16.95 0.57 4.60
N ALA A 64 -16.59 -0.35 5.49
CA ALA A 64 -15.88 -1.60 5.20
C ALA A 64 -14.49 -1.40 4.58
N ASN A 65 -14.25 -1.82 3.33
CA ASN A 65 -12.91 -1.88 2.74
C ASN A 65 -12.78 -0.90 1.58
N ASN A 66 -11.69 -0.16 1.55
CA ASN A 66 -11.38 0.84 0.54
C ASN A 66 -9.99 0.57 -0.04
N LEU A 67 -9.87 0.51 -1.35
CA LEU A 67 -8.58 0.35 -2.03
C LEU A 67 -8.11 1.70 -2.55
N ILE A 68 -7.17 2.32 -1.85
CA ILE A 68 -6.66 3.65 -2.17
C ILE A 68 -5.18 3.65 -2.48
N SER A 69 -4.73 4.66 -3.20
CA SER A 69 -3.31 4.90 -3.50
C SER A 69 -2.61 5.63 -2.36
N TYR A 70 -1.28 5.60 -2.38
CA TYR A 70 -0.45 6.55 -1.67
C TYR A 70 0.20 7.49 -2.69
N SER A 71 -0.12 8.81 -2.63
CA SER A 71 0.18 9.77 -3.69
C SER A 71 1.55 10.42 -3.61
N TYR A 72 2.24 10.37 -2.47
CA TYR A 72 3.56 10.99 -2.33
C TYR A 72 4.68 10.13 -2.93
N GLY A 73 5.73 10.79 -3.40
CA GLY A 73 6.92 10.16 -3.97
C GLY A 73 7.93 9.64 -2.93
N GLU A 74 7.68 9.85 -1.64
CA GLU A 74 8.54 9.45 -0.54
C GLU A 74 7.76 8.51 0.39
N SER A 75 8.44 7.50 0.94
CA SER A 75 7.82 6.61 1.93
C SER A 75 7.60 7.36 3.25
N GLN A 76 6.51 7.04 3.95
CA GLN A 76 6.14 7.67 5.21
C GLN A 76 5.57 6.63 6.18
N ALA A 77 5.93 6.71 7.45
CA ALA A 77 5.34 5.83 8.47
C ALA A 77 3.82 6.02 8.55
N ILE A 78 3.08 4.94 8.82
CA ILE A 78 1.60 4.97 8.81
C ILE A 78 1.06 6.06 9.74
N GLY A 79 1.53 6.11 11.00
CA GLY A 79 1.06 7.08 11.98
C GLY A 79 1.45 8.53 11.65
N ASP A 80 2.50 8.76 10.86
CA ASP A 80 2.88 10.11 10.41
C ASP A 80 2.07 10.53 9.17
N ALA A 81 1.72 9.55 8.33
CA ALA A 81 0.99 9.78 7.09
C ALA A 81 -0.50 10.04 7.29
N LEU A 82 -1.12 9.37 8.25
CA LEU A 82 -2.55 9.49 8.49
C LEU A 82 -2.88 10.63 9.46
N PRO A 83 -3.90 11.46 9.15
CA PRO A 83 -4.46 12.37 10.14
C PRO A 83 -5.13 11.58 11.30
N ASP A 84 -5.04 12.08 12.54
CA ASP A 84 -5.56 11.43 13.74
C ASP A 84 -7.02 10.98 13.61
N ASN A 85 -7.88 11.82 13.01
CA ASN A 85 -9.29 11.52 12.82
C ASN A 85 -9.56 10.38 11.82
N VAL A 86 -8.62 10.08 10.94
CA VAL A 86 -8.69 8.95 10.00
C VAL A 86 -8.11 7.70 10.65
N GLU A 87 -7.00 7.86 11.36
CA GLU A 87 -6.35 6.76 12.08
C GLU A 87 -7.30 6.10 13.08
N ASP A 88 -8.11 6.88 13.81
CA ASP A 88 -9.10 6.37 14.75
C ASP A 88 -10.23 5.54 14.09
N GLU A 89 -10.48 5.77 12.81
CA GLU A 89 -11.57 5.12 12.04
C GLU A 89 -11.11 3.90 11.21
N VAL A 90 -9.79 3.66 11.13
CA VAL A 90 -9.20 2.57 10.36
C VAL A 90 -8.60 1.53 11.30
N PHE A 91 -9.12 0.31 11.27
CA PHE A 91 -8.62 -0.74 12.17
C PHE A 91 -7.54 -1.63 11.55
N ALA A 92 -7.42 -1.66 10.22
CA ALA A 92 -6.36 -2.42 9.53
C ALA A 92 -6.01 -1.81 8.18
N ILE A 93 -4.76 -1.98 7.78
CA ILE A 93 -4.25 -1.62 6.44
C ILE A 93 -3.51 -2.82 5.88
N VAL A 94 -3.79 -3.15 4.60
CA VAL A 94 -3.22 -4.30 3.93
C VAL A 94 -2.60 -3.86 2.60
N GLY A 95 -1.33 -4.17 2.40
CA GLY A 95 -0.61 -4.07 1.14
C GLY A 95 -0.33 -5.44 0.54
N GLU A 96 0.48 -5.50 -0.50
CA GLU A 96 0.90 -6.75 -1.11
C GLU A 96 1.85 -7.51 -0.17
N GLY A 97 1.38 -8.64 0.36
CA GLY A 97 2.15 -9.50 1.26
C GLY A 97 2.44 -8.92 2.66
N ILE A 98 1.93 -7.73 2.97
CA ILE A 98 2.17 -7.02 4.24
C ILE A 98 0.85 -6.45 4.78
N ALA A 99 0.74 -6.36 6.11
CA ALA A 99 -0.42 -5.80 6.77
C ALA A 99 -0.07 -5.19 8.12
N SER A 100 -0.92 -4.28 8.61
CA SER A 100 -0.86 -3.75 9.95
C SER A 100 -2.26 -3.58 10.54
N ILE A 101 -2.36 -3.70 11.85
CA ILE A 101 -3.60 -3.53 12.62
C ILE A 101 -3.41 -2.36 13.59
N ASN A 102 -4.39 -1.49 13.65
CA ASN A 102 -4.42 -0.41 14.63
C ASN A 102 -4.87 -0.96 16.00
N MET A 103 -4.02 -0.82 16.98
CA MET A 103 -4.29 -1.17 18.38
C MET A 103 -4.25 0.10 19.25
N ASN A 104 -5.35 0.85 19.26
CA ASN A 104 -5.48 2.10 20.02
C ASN A 104 -4.42 3.16 19.64
N GLY A 105 -4.25 3.44 18.35
CA GLY A 105 -3.28 4.40 17.83
C GLY A 105 -1.87 3.84 17.63
N PHE A 106 -1.68 2.53 17.85
CA PHE A 106 -0.41 1.86 17.56
C PHE A 106 -0.57 0.87 16.42
N TRP A 107 0.18 1.05 15.35
CA TRP A 107 0.19 0.13 14.21
C TRP A 107 1.10 -1.06 14.49
N VAL A 108 0.53 -2.26 14.44
CA VAL A 108 1.22 -3.52 14.74
C VAL A 108 1.09 -4.47 13.56
N GLY A 109 2.22 -4.83 12.98
CA GLY A 109 2.24 -5.73 11.82
C GLY A 109 3.54 -5.66 11.03
N SER A 110 3.52 -6.19 9.82
CA SER A 110 4.64 -6.13 8.87
C SER A 110 4.63 -4.86 8.01
N LEU A 111 3.49 -4.20 7.86
CA LEU A 111 3.37 -2.92 7.19
C LEU A 111 3.65 -1.79 8.19
N ASN A 112 4.75 -1.09 8.03
CA ASN A 112 5.15 0.00 8.92
C ASN A 112 5.06 1.38 8.24
N SER A 113 5.16 1.41 6.92
CA SER A 113 5.14 2.64 6.12
C SER A 113 4.36 2.44 4.83
N PHE A 114 3.86 3.54 4.29
CA PHE A 114 3.40 3.61 2.91
C PHE A 114 4.58 3.88 1.99
N ASP A 115 4.59 3.25 0.83
CA ASP A 115 5.63 3.40 -0.18
C ASP A 115 5.07 4.06 -1.44
N ALA A 116 5.89 4.90 -2.06
CA ALA A 116 5.54 5.59 -3.29
C ALA A 116 5.06 4.62 -4.39
N GLY A 117 3.99 4.99 -5.06
CA GLY A 117 3.42 4.21 -6.15
C GLY A 117 2.68 2.93 -5.73
N SER A 118 2.45 2.74 -4.44
CA SER A 118 1.73 1.59 -3.90
C SER A 118 0.27 1.91 -3.59
N GLY A 119 -0.57 0.88 -3.64
CA GLY A 119 -1.96 0.93 -3.21
C GLY A 119 -2.19 0.04 -1.98
N TYR A 120 -3.15 0.45 -1.15
CA TYR A 120 -3.43 -0.22 0.12
C TYR A 120 -4.93 -0.36 0.36
N TRP A 121 -5.33 -1.50 0.92
CA TRP A 121 -6.66 -1.69 1.45
C TRP A 121 -6.74 -1.11 2.85
N PHE A 122 -7.69 -0.21 3.05
CA PHE A 122 -8.05 0.37 4.34
C PHE A 122 -9.34 -0.28 4.83
N ALA A 123 -9.27 -0.97 5.96
CA ALA A 123 -10.42 -1.62 6.57
C ALA A 123 -11.03 -0.76 7.67
N ARG A 124 -12.33 -0.50 7.54
CA ARG A 124 -13.16 0.27 8.47
C ARG A 124 -14.34 -0.56 8.94
N SER A 125 -15.02 -0.09 9.98
CA SER A 125 -16.25 -0.71 10.46
C SER A 125 -17.33 -0.67 9.38
N ALA A 126 -18.12 -1.74 9.28
CA ALA A 126 -19.35 -1.73 8.50
C ALA A 126 -20.33 -0.69 9.10
N ASP A 127 -21.05 -0.01 8.24
CA ASP A 127 -21.97 1.10 8.61
C ASP A 127 -21.27 2.38 9.11
N ALA A 128 -19.94 2.51 8.96
CA ALA A 128 -19.23 3.76 9.23
C ALA A 128 -19.62 4.85 8.22
N ALA A 129 -19.77 6.08 8.69
CA ALA A 129 -20.02 7.21 7.79
C ALA A 129 -18.81 7.49 6.91
N ASP A 130 -19.03 7.97 5.69
CA ASP A 130 -17.95 8.38 4.80
C ASP A 130 -17.10 9.49 5.45
N ILE A 131 -15.78 9.36 5.30
CA ILE A 131 -14.84 10.38 5.72
C ILE A 131 -13.93 10.76 4.55
N THR A 132 -13.54 12.03 4.51
CA THR A 132 -12.58 12.54 3.53
C THR A 132 -11.31 12.98 4.22
N PHE A 133 -10.16 12.76 3.57
CA PHE A 133 -8.87 13.18 4.10
C PHE A 133 -7.85 13.42 2.99
N GLN A 134 -6.73 14.00 3.36
CA GLN A 134 -5.49 14.03 2.60
C GLN A 134 -4.42 13.45 3.51
N TYR A 135 -3.47 12.71 2.96
CA TYR A 135 -2.29 12.31 3.73
C TYR A 135 -1.54 13.54 4.24
N ASN A 136 -0.96 13.43 5.42
CA ASN A 136 -0.04 14.44 5.92
C ASN A 136 1.18 14.53 4.98
N VAL A 137 1.65 15.76 4.74
CA VAL A 137 2.82 15.98 3.88
C VAL A 137 4.06 15.35 4.52
N PRO A 138 4.82 14.52 3.80
CA PRO A 138 6.07 13.96 4.32
C PRO A 138 7.01 15.07 4.78
N THR A 139 7.51 14.96 6.01
CA THR A 139 8.50 15.91 6.52
C THR A 139 9.91 15.47 6.11
N ALA A 140 10.77 16.38 5.73
CA ALA A 140 12.14 16.10 5.25
C ALA A 140 13.05 15.34 6.25
N GLY A 141 12.50 14.89 7.38
CA GLY A 141 13.14 14.03 8.37
C GLY A 141 12.82 12.55 8.22
N ASP A 142 11.68 12.22 7.62
CA ASP A 142 11.15 10.85 7.58
C ASP A 142 11.93 9.97 6.59
N ALA A 143 12.37 10.54 5.46
CA ALA A 143 13.24 9.87 4.49
C ALA A 143 14.60 9.40 5.09
N ARG A 144 14.97 9.90 6.25
CA ARG A 144 16.25 9.56 6.91
C ARG A 144 16.18 8.27 7.76
N LEU A 145 15.00 7.83 8.13
CA LEU A 145 14.80 6.59 8.91
C LEU A 145 14.75 5.34 8.02
N LEU A 146 14.63 5.53 6.70
CA LEU A 146 14.67 4.45 5.70
C LEU A 146 16.07 4.21 5.12
N SER A 147 17.11 4.95 5.57
CA SER A 147 18.48 4.54 5.31
C SER A 147 18.72 3.23 6.06
N ASN A 148 18.87 2.14 5.31
CA ASN A 148 19.19 0.76 5.70
C ASN A 148 20.37 0.65 6.69
N GLU A 149 20.31 1.27 7.83
CA GLU A 149 21.05 0.80 8.97
C GLU A 149 20.21 -0.31 9.62
N LEU A 150 20.33 -1.51 9.03
CA LEU A 150 19.96 -2.73 9.74
C LEU A 150 20.53 -2.57 11.16
N PRO A 151 19.71 -2.79 12.21
CA PRO A 151 20.24 -2.79 13.56
C PRO A 151 21.46 -3.71 13.55
N VAL A 152 22.60 -3.23 14.04
CA VAL A 152 23.81 -4.05 14.16
C VAL A 152 23.45 -5.18 15.11
N VAL A 153 23.02 -6.30 14.54
CA VAL A 153 22.77 -7.52 15.30
C VAL A 153 24.14 -7.97 15.80
N PRO A 154 24.36 -8.10 17.12
CA PRO A 154 25.60 -8.62 17.64
C PRO A 154 25.95 -9.92 16.93
N GLU A 155 27.21 -10.11 16.59
CA GLU A 155 27.70 -11.23 15.77
C GLU A 155 27.26 -12.61 16.29
N GLU A 156 27.01 -12.72 17.59
CA GLU A 156 26.48 -13.90 18.28
C GLU A 156 25.02 -14.24 17.99
N TYR A 157 24.24 -13.33 17.32
CA TYR A 157 22.85 -13.52 16.94
C TYR A 157 22.64 -13.54 15.42
N VAL A 158 23.73 -13.62 14.63
CA VAL A 158 23.60 -13.78 13.18
C VAL A 158 23.12 -15.19 12.88
N TYR A 159 21.89 -15.33 12.41
CA TYR A 159 21.36 -16.58 11.91
C TYR A 159 21.18 -16.50 10.38
N ASN A 160 21.53 -17.59 9.71
CA ASN A 160 21.22 -17.74 8.29
C ASN A 160 19.78 -18.18 8.15
N GLN A 161 18.94 -17.31 7.61
CA GLN A 161 17.57 -17.66 7.29
C GLN A 161 17.58 -18.68 6.15
N SER A 162 17.16 -19.92 6.43
CA SER A 162 16.96 -20.96 5.42
C SER A 162 15.65 -20.73 4.68
N THR A 163 15.61 -21.02 3.38
CA THR A 163 14.39 -21.06 2.58
C THR A 163 13.44 -22.21 2.96
N GLU A 164 13.90 -23.12 3.82
CA GLU A 164 13.08 -24.20 4.38
C GLU A 164 12.61 -23.82 5.78
N GLN A 165 11.32 -23.55 5.94
CA GLN A 165 10.70 -23.32 7.24
C GLN A 165 10.10 -24.65 7.76
N GLY A 166 10.62 -25.14 8.87
CA GLY A 166 10.05 -26.25 9.62
C GLY A 166 9.26 -25.75 10.83
N PHE A 167 7.99 -26.11 10.93
CA PHE A 167 7.20 -25.88 12.15
C PHE A 167 7.35 -27.07 13.08
N TYR A 168 7.86 -26.85 14.28
CA TYR A 168 7.92 -27.84 15.33
C TYR A 168 6.83 -27.56 16.36
N PHE A 169 5.91 -28.50 16.52
CA PHE A 169 4.97 -28.51 17.64
C PHE A 169 5.57 -29.33 18.76
N VAL A 170 5.70 -28.74 19.95
CA VAL A 170 6.10 -29.43 21.18
C VAL A 170 4.81 -29.72 21.95
N GLU A 171 4.53 -30.99 22.23
CA GLU A 171 3.44 -31.43 23.11
C GLU A 171 3.81 -31.24 24.59
#